data_50e114d3767311ff0b7c1234e7fe74d6
#
_entry.id   50e114d3767311ff0b7c1234e7fe74d6
#
_cell.length_a   1.000
_cell.length_b   1.000
_cell.length_c   1.000
_cell.angle_alpha   90.00
_cell.angle_beta   90.00
_cell.angle_gamma   90.00
#
_symmetry.space_group_name_H-M   'P 1'
#
loop_
_entity.id
_entity.type
_entity.pdbx_description
1 polymer ?
#
loop_
_entity_poly.entity_id
_entity_poly.type
_entity_poly.pdbx_seq_one_letter_code
_entity_poly.pdbx_strand_id
1 'polypeptide(L)'
;MNELLEIDNTTGEIILPCNNEDDVKLIKQTKIKALNLLSKNDFVNINGVWEAKRDGLIKILSSLPISYSWQIKEKKMTETYAEIIGVLSITTGSITRQSDSIGICEMNELKGIKSMHFMVTRAETRALKRSIEVLFGSVIWKCY
;
A
#
# COMPACT_ATOMS: atom_id res chain seq x y z
N MET A 1 31.19 -6.41 -8.86
CA MET A 1 30.39 -7.02 -7.81
C MET A 1 29.09 -7.52 -8.41
N ASN A 2 28.77 -8.77 -8.18
CA ASN A 2 27.54 -9.33 -8.71
C ASN A 2 26.37 -8.86 -7.85
N GLU A 3 25.43 -8.21 -8.49
CA GLU A 3 24.18 -7.83 -7.86
C GLU A 3 23.22 -9.01 -8.00
N LEU A 4 22.77 -9.54 -6.88
CA LEU A 4 21.84 -10.64 -6.84
C LEU A 4 20.46 -10.14 -6.45
N LEU A 5 19.44 -10.56 -7.19
CA LEU A 5 18.06 -10.34 -6.79
C LEU A 5 17.72 -11.31 -5.65
N GLU A 6 17.15 -10.78 -4.60
CA GLU A 6 16.63 -11.59 -3.50
C GLU A 6 15.13 -11.69 -3.58
N ILE A 7 14.60 -12.85 -3.23
CA ILE A 7 13.17 -13.06 -3.09
C ILE A 7 12.88 -13.10 -1.60
N ASP A 8 11.98 -12.22 -1.15
CA ASP A 8 11.49 -12.26 0.21
C ASP A 8 10.56 -13.46 0.37
N ASN A 9 10.99 -14.45 1.15
CA ASN A 9 10.22 -15.69 1.36
C ASN A 9 8.92 -15.44 2.12
N THR A 10 8.81 -14.31 2.83
CA THR A 10 7.61 -13.96 3.58
C THR A 10 6.53 -13.37 2.67
N THR A 11 6.93 -12.50 1.76
CA THR A 11 5.99 -11.77 0.89
C THR A 11 6.02 -12.24 -0.56
N GLY A 12 7.05 -12.97 -0.97
CA GLY A 12 7.28 -13.38 -2.36
C GLY A 12 7.78 -12.25 -3.25
N GLU A 13 8.06 -11.09 -2.70
CA GLU A 13 8.53 -9.93 -3.45
C GLU A 13 10.01 -10.03 -3.78
N ILE A 14 10.39 -9.57 -4.97
CA ILE A 14 11.79 -9.43 -5.34
C ILE A 14 12.36 -8.16 -4.72
N ILE A 15 13.40 -8.31 -3.92
CA ILE A 15 14.10 -7.19 -3.31
C ILE A 15 15.23 -6.77 -4.24
N LEU A 16 15.24 -5.49 -4.63
CA LEU A 16 16.31 -4.96 -5.46
C LEU A 16 17.64 -5.04 -4.73
N PRO A 17 18.73 -5.38 -5.43
CA PRO A 17 20.04 -5.47 -4.80
C PRO A 17 20.49 -4.12 -4.23
N CYS A 18 21.13 -4.17 -3.08
CA CYS A 18 21.78 -3.01 -2.50
C CYS A 18 23.14 -3.43 -1.95
N ASN A 19 24.04 -2.46 -1.83
CA ASN A 19 25.40 -2.72 -1.39
C ASN A 19 25.56 -2.75 0.14
N ASN A 20 24.48 -2.51 0.86
CA ASN A 20 24.48 -2.42 2.32
C ASN A 20 23.62 -3.53 2.92
N GLU A 21 24.28 -4.51 3.57
CA GLU A 21 23.58 -5.62 4.22
C GLU A 21 22.65 -5.17 5.34
N ASP A 22 23.01 -4.09 6.05
CA ASP A 22 22.17 -3.57 7.12
C ASP A 22 20.86 -3.01 6.57
N ASP A 23 20.88 -2.35 5.42
CA ASP A 23 19.69 -1.87 4.76
C ASP A 23 18.80 -3.01 4.26
N VAL A 24 19.40 -4.09 3.74
CA VAL A 24 18.65 -5.28 3.34
C VAL A 24 17.93 -5.89 4.53
N LYS A 25 18.64 -6.05 5.66
CA LYS A 25 18.04 -6.56 6.89
C LYS A 25 16.93 -5.65 7.40
N LEU A 26 17.13 -4.35 7.34
CA LEU A 26 16.13 -3.38 7.79
C LEU A 26 14.86 -3.46 6.94
N ILE A 27 14.99 -3.58 5.63
CA ILE A 27 13.83 -3.75 4.72
C ILE A 27 13.07 -5.03 5.07
N LYS A 28 13.77 -6.15 5.24
CA LYS A 28 13.15 -7.43 5.60
C LYS A 28 12.44 -7.35 6.93
N GLN A 29 13.07 -6.78 7.95
CA GLN A 29 12.47 -6.60 9.27
C GLN A 29 11.24 -5.70 9.21
N THR A 30 11.30 -4.63 8.41
CA THR A 30 10.18 -3.72 8.21
C THR A 30 8.97 -4.43 7.61
N LYS A 31 9.20 -5.28 6.61
CA LYS A 31 8.13 -6.08 6.00
C LYS A 31 7.51 -7.06 6.98
N ILE A 32 8.32 -7.73 7.79
CA ILE A 32 7.82 -8.65 8.82
C ILE A 32 7.01 -7.90 9.88
N LYS A 33 7.48 -6.74 10.32
CA LYS A 33 6.73 -5.89 11.26
C LYS A 33 5.40 -5.45 10.67
N ALA A 34 5.37 -5.09 9.38
CA ALA A 34 4.13 -4.73 8.70
C ALA A 34 3.11 -5.87 8.73
N LEU A 35 3.55 -7.11 8.49
CA LEU A 35 2.70 -8.29 8.60
C LEU A 35 2.06 -8.45 9.98
N ASN A 36 2.79 -8.09 11.03
CA ASN A 36 2.34 -8.25 12.41
C ASN A 36 1.49 -7.07 12.92
N LEU A 37 1.50 -5.93 12.22
CA LEU A 37 0.72 -4.76 12.63
C LEU A 37 -0.76 -4.87 12.28
N LEU A 38 -1.08 -5.55 11.20
CA LEU A 38 -2.45 -5.64 10.73
C LEU A 38 -3.20 -6.77 11.42
N SER A 39 -4.44 -6.53 11.73
CA SER A 39 -5.37 -7.51 12.30
C SER A 39 -6.62 -7.58 11.44
N LYS A 40 -7.49 -8.54 11.75
CA LYS A 40 -8.77 -8.69 11.05
C LYS A 40 -9.61 -7.41 11.08
N ASN A 41 -9.48 -6.60 12.13
CA ASN A 41 -10.22 -5.35 12.28
C ASN A 41 -9.75 -4.26 11.31
N ASP A 42 -8.59 -4.43 10.71
CA ASP A 42 -8.06 -3.48 9.71
C ASP A 42 -8.62 -3.73 8.30
N PHE A 43 -9.49 -4.71 8.15
CA PHE A 43 -10.12 -5.09 6.89
C PHE A 43 -11.63 -4.97 6.97
N VAL A 44 -12.25 -4.76 5.83
CA VAL A 44 -13.70 -4.72 5.69
C VAL A 44 -14.11 -5.59 4.50
N ASN A 45 -15.22 -6.31 4.65
CA ASN A 45 -15.78 -7.10 3.57
C ASN A 45 -16.74 -6.22 2.78
N ILE A 46 -16.43 -6.00 1.51
CA ILE A 46 -17.26 -5.22 0.59
C ILE A 46 -17.67 -6.13 -0.56
N ASN A 47 -18.93 -6.47 -0.63
CA ASN A 47 -19.48 -7.33 -1.68
C ASN A 47 -18.76 -8.68 -1.83
N GLY A 48 -18.34 -9.28 -0.70
CA GLY A 48 -17.62 -10.56 -0.69
C GLY A 48 -16.12 -10.43 -0.88
N VAL A 49 -15.61 -9.23 -1.06
CA VAL A 49 -14.17 -8.97 -1.21
C VAL A 49 -13.65 -8.27 0.03
N TRP A 50 -12.58 -8.79 0.61
CA TRP A 50 -11.91 -8.15 1.74
C TRP A 50 -10.99 -7.04 1.26
N GLU A 51 -11.20 -5.83 1.77
CA GLU A 51 -10.37 -4.67 1.48
C GLU A 51 -9.77 -4.12 2.76
N ALA A 52 -8.53 -3.66 2.68
CA ALA A 52 -7.88 -2.99 3.80
C ALA A 52 -8.54 -1.63 4.04
N LYS A 53 -8.80 -1.33 5.30
CA LYS A 53 -9.27 0.01 5.69
C LYS A 53 -8.13 1.00 5.60
N ARG A 54 -8.46 2.26 5.32
CA ARG A 54 -7.47 3.35 5.29
C ARG A 54 -6.66 3.41 6.60
N ASP A 55 -7.31 3.24 7.74
CA ASP A 55 -6.64 3.29 9.05
C ASP A 55 -5.59 2.19 9.19
N GLY A 56 -5.83 1.00 8.65
CA GLY A 56 -4.85 -0.08 8.64
C GLY A 56 -3.64 0.25 7.77
N LEU A 57 -3.88 0.85 6.60
CA LEU A 57 -2.80 1.29 5.71
C LEU A 57 -1.95 2.38 6.37
N ILE A 58 -2.58 3.36 6.98
CA ILE A 58 -1.88 4.43 7.70
C ILE A 58 -1.10 3.87 8.89
N LYS A 59 -1.65 2.87 9.59
CA LYS A 59 -0.97 2.18 10.68
C LYS A 59 0.37 1.59 10.21
N ILE A 60 0.40 0.94 9.04
CA ILE A 60 1.65 0.42 8.46
C ILE A 60 2.65 1.55 8.27
N LEU A 61 2.22 2.63 7.61
CA LEU A 61 3.12 3.73 7.26
C LEU A 61 3.62 4.50 8.49
N SER A 62 2.78 4.64 9.51
CA SER A 62 3.08 5.48 10.68
C SER A 62 3.84 4.75 11.77
N SER A 63 3.73 3.42 11.86
CA SER A 63 4.26 2.64 12.98
C SER A 63 5.59 1.96 12.68
N LEU A 64 6.01 1.93 11.42
CA LEU A 64 7.27 1.32 11.00
C LEU A 64 8.41 2.35 11.01
N PRO A 65 9.67 1.89 11.15
CA PRO A 65 10.82 2.78 11.11
C PRO A 65 11.13 3.20 9.67
N ILE A 66 10.19 3.88 9.05
CA ILE A 66 10.29 4.37 7.67
C ILE A 66 9.88 5.83 7.61
N SER A 67 10.40 6.53 6.60
CA SER A 67 9.89 7.82 6.19
C SER A 67 9.05 7.63 4.95
N TYR A 68 7.91 8.29 4.85
CA TYR A 68 7.06 8.14 3.68
C TYR A 68 6.49 9.47 3.19
N SER A 69 6.13 9.49 1.92
CA SER A 69 5.42 10.58 1.28
C SER A 69 4.37 9.99 0.35
N TRP A 70 3.12 10.44 0.53
CA TRP A 70 2.02 10.08 -0.36
C TRP A 70 1.51 11.33 -1.04
N GLN A 71 1.51 11.33 -2.37
CA GLN A 71 1.07 12.47 -3.17
C GLN A 71 0.10 12.02 -4.24
N ILE A 72 -0.98 12.76 -4.39
CA ILE A 72 -1.91 12.55 -5.51
C ILE A 72 -1.34 13.28 -6.72
N LYS A 73 -1.00 12.50 -7.75
CA LYS A 73 -0.42 13.00 -8.99
C LYS A 73 -1.49 13.45 -9.97
N GLU A 74 -2.55 12.67 -10.08
CA GLU A 74 -3.70 12.98 -10.94
C GLU A 74 -4.99 12.56 -10.26
N LYS A 75 -6.02 13.34 -10.49
CA LYS A 75 -7.36 13.07 -9.98
C LYS A 75 -8.36 13.32 -11.09
N LYS A 76 -9.19 12.33 -11.37
CA LYS A 76 -10.25 12.43 -12.35
C LYS A 76 -11.55 11.99 -11.68
N MET A 77 -12.57 12.83 -11.76
CA MET A 77 -13.83 12.56 -11.11
C MET A 77 -14.99 12.96 -12.02
N THR A 78 -15.94 12.05 -12.15
CA THR A 78 -17.24 12.31 -12.79
C THR A 78 -18.34 11.98 -11.80
N GLU A 79 -19.60 12.13 -12.22
CA GLU A 79 -20.73 11.76 -11.38
C GLU A 79 -20.82 10.25 -11.14
N THR A 80 -20.17 9.45 -11.99
CA THR A 80 -20.28 7.99 -11.97
C THR A 80 -19.03 7.29 -11.47
N TYR A 81 -17.85 7.92 -11.52
CA TYR A 81 -16.62 7.29 -11.06
C TYR A 81 -15.57 8.31 -10.63
N ALA A 82 -14.61 7.82 -9.85
CA ALA A 82 -13.42 8.57 -9.48
C ALA A 82 -12.18 7.72 -9.77
N GLU A 83 -11.13 8.38 -10.26
CA GLU A 83 -9.83 7.77 -10.55
C GLU A 83 -8.75 8.63 -9.91
N ILE A 84 -7.92 7.99 -9.10
CA ILE A 84 -6.81 8.64 -8.41
C ILE A 84 -5.52 7.95 -8.83
N ILE A 85 -4.54 8.72 -9.27
CA ILE A 85 -3.18 8.25 -9.46
C ILE A 85 -2.33 8.91 -8.38
N GLY A 86 -1.73 8.09 -7.52
CA GLY A 86 -0.90 8.55 -6.43
C GLY A 86 0.50 7.97 -6.50
N VAL A 87 1.43 8.64 -5.85
CA VAL A 87 2.82 8.23 -5.74
C VAL A 87 3.15 8.04 -4.27
N LEU A 88 3.55 6.83 -3.89
CA LEU A 88 4.05 6.54 -2.56
C LEU A 88 5.56 6.40 -2.64
N SER A 89 6.25 7.16 -1.83
CA SER A 89 7.70 7.10 -1.67
C SER A 89 8.00 6.67 -0.24
N ILE A 90 8.82 5.64 -0.09
CA ILE A 90 9.21 5.10 1.21
C ILE A 90 10.73 5.06 1.30
N THR A 91 11.26 5.61 2.37
CA THR A 91 12.69 5.55 2.69
C THR A 91 12.89 4.65 3.90
N THR A 92 13.65 3.59 3.71
CA THR A 92 14.04 2.64 4.75
C THR A 92 15.57 2.61 4.82
N GLY A 93 16.14 3.14 5.90
CA GLY A 93 17.58 3.32 5.97
C GLY A 93 18.07 4.32 4.92
N SER A 94 18.99 3.89 4.07
CA SER A 94 19.51 4.71 2.97
C SER A 94 18.80 4.47 1.64
N ILE A 95 17.78 3.60 1.62
CA ILE A 95 17.11 3.18 0.39
C ILE A 95 15.75 3.84 0.29
N THR A 96 15.52 4.52 -0.85
CA THR A 96 14.21 5.08 -1.18
C THR A 96 13.60 4.31 -2.34
N ARG A 97 12.34 3.90 -2.18
CA ARG A 97 11.57 3.21 -3.22
C ARG A 97 10.27 3.95 -3.46
N GLN A 98 9.82 3.94 -4.69
CA GLN A 98 8.60 4.62 -5.11
C GLN A 98 7.69 3.69 -5.88
N SER A 99 6.39 3.93 -5.76
CA SER A 99 5.37 3.27 -6.57
C SER A 99 4.30 4.26 -6.96
N ASP A 100 4.02 4.33 -8.26
CA ASP A 100 2.86 5.03 -8.79
C ASP A 100 1.73 4.01 -8.88
N SER A 101 0.56 4.35 -8.39
CA SER A 101 -0.57 3.44 -8.41
C SER A 101 -1.87 4.17 -8.73
N ILE A 102 -2.79 3.43 -9.34
CA ILE A 102 -4.10 3.93 -9.69
C ILE A 102 -5.15 3.26 -8.83
N GLY A 103 -6.12 4.03 -8.36
CA GLY A 103 -7.31 3.53 -7.69
C GLY A 103 -8.55 4.08 -8.37
N ILE A 104 -9.53 3.22 -8.56
CA ILE A 104 -10.79 3.57 -9.20
C ILE A 104 -11.94 3.13 -8.31
N CYS A 105 -12.95 3.98 -8.19
CA CYS A 105 -14.20 3.64 -7.53
C CYS A 105 -15.36 4.15 -8.37
N GLU A 106 -16.33 3.28 -8.62
CA GLU A 106 -17.57 3.64 -9.28
C GLU A 106 -18.67 3.98 -8.27
N MET A 107 -19.54 4.91 -8.63
CA MET A 107 -20.61 5.33 -7.73
C MET A 107 -21.55 4.17 -7.34
N ASN A 108 -21.79 3.23 -8.25
CA ASN A 108 -22.66 2.09 -8.00
C ASN A 108 -22.07 1.07 -7.02
N GLU A 109 -20.77 1.16 -6.70
CA GLU A 109 -20.15 0.33 -5.67
C GLU A 109 -20.49 0.80 -4.26
N LEU A 110 -20.92 2.04 -4.11
CA LEU A 110 -21.23 2.61 -2.80
C LEU A 110 -22.59 2.12 -2.33
N LYS A 111 -22.65 1.63 -1.10
CA LYS A 111 -23.88 1.25 -0.42
C LYS A 111 -24.16 2.24 0.69
N GLY A 112 -25.45 2.53 0.93
CA GLY A 112 -25.84 3.54 1.89
C GLY A 112 -25.73 4.94 1.30
N ILE A 113 -24.93 5.81 1.91
CA ILE A 113 -24.74 7.19 1.43
C ILE A 113 -23.87 7.18 0.19
N LYS A 114 -24.44 7.55 -0.96
CA LYS A 114 -23.72 7.68 -2.23
C LYS A 114 -23.32 9.13 -2.40
N SER A 115 -22.03 9.42 -2.25
CA SER A 115 -21.52 10.75 -2.44
C SER A 115 -20.21 10.73 -3.21
N MET A 116 -19.91 11.85 -3.89
CA MET A 116 -18.65 12.00 -4.61
C MET A 116 -17.46 11.96 -3.65
N HIS A 117 -17.63 12.48 -2.43
CA HIS A 117 -16.60 12.44 -1.41
C HIS A 117 -16.20 11.01 -1.06
N PHE A 118 -17.17 10.14 -0.76
CA PHE A 118 -16.90 8.74 -0.44
C PHE A 118 -16.28 8.00 -1.63
N MET A 119 -16.75 8.31 -2.83
CA MET A 119 -16.22 7.72 -4.05
C MET A 119 -14.73 8.06 -4.25
N VAL A 120 -14.38 9.34 -4.11
CA VAL A 120 -12.99 9.81 -4.23
C VAL A 120 -12.11 9.22 -3.13
N THR A 121 -12.59 9.22 -1.88
CA THR A 121 -11.86 8.68 -0.74
C THR A 121 -11.56 7.20 -0.92
N ARG A 122 -12.51 6.43 -1.44
CA ARG A 122 -12.29 5.00 -1.70
C ARG A 122 -11.30 4.79 -2.84
N ALA A 123 -11.39 5.59 -3.91
CA ALA A 123 -10.43 5.53 -5.00
C ALA A 123 -9.00 5.82 -4.54
N GLU A 124 -8.82 6.85 -3.70
CA GLU A 124 -7.51 7.17 -3.11
C GLU A 124 -7.00 6.03 -2.23
N THR A 125 -7.85 5.47 -1.38
CA THR A 125 -7.48 4.35 -0.52
C THR A 125 -7.03 3.13 -1.35
N ARG A 126 -7.70 2.85 -2.44
CA ARG A 126 -7.31 1.76 -3.36
C ARG A 126 -5.97 2.03 -4.02
N ALA A 127 -5.70 3.27 -4.43
CA ALA A 127 -4.41 3.65 -4.99
C ALA A 127 -3.29 3.47 -3.94
N LEU A 128 -3.50 3.97 -2.73
CA LEU A 128 -2.54 3.82 -1.63
C LEU A 128 -2.27 2.35 -1.30
N LYS A 129 -3.33 1.54 -1.23
CA LYS A 129 -3.22 0.10 -0.99
C LYS A 129 -2.32 -0.58 -2.03
N ARG A 130 -2.54 -0.29 -3.32
CA ARG A 130 -1.73 -0.86 -4.39
C ARG A 130 -0.26 -0.49 -4.28
N SER A 131 0.02 0.77 -3.95
CA SER A 131 1.40 1.23 -3.73
C SER A 131 2.05 0.51 -2.55
N ILE A 132 1.31 0.32 -1.46
CA ILE A 132 1.80 -0.43 -0.30
C ILE A 132 2.06 -1.89 -0.67
N GLU A 133 1.17 -2.52 -1.43
CA GLU A 133 1.36 -3.89 -1.90
C GLU A 133 2.63 -4.04 -2.76
N VAL A 134 2.90 -3.07 -3.62
CA VAL A 134 4.10 -3.09 -4.44
C VAL A 134 5.36 -2.95 -3.59
N LEU A 135 5.36 -2.04 -2.61
CA LEU A 135 6.54 -1.74 -1.81
C LEU A 135 6.75 -2.70 -0.65
N PHE A 136 5.69 -3.31 -0.12
CA PHE A 136 5.74 -4.28 0.97
C PHE A 136 5.36 -5.70 0.56
N GLY A 137 5.12 -5.93 -0.74
CA GLY A 137 4.65 -7.20 -1.24
C GLY A 137 3.20 -7.45 -0.85
N SER A 138 2.78 -8.71 -0.83
CA SER A 138 1.40 -9.10 -0.54
C SER A 138 1.09 -9.12 0.95
N VAL A 139 1.72 -8.24 1.73
CA VAL A 139 1.56 -8.18 3.18
C VAL A 139 0.09 -8.06 3.61
N ILE A 140 -0.70 -7.29 2.87
CA ILE A 140 -2.09 -7.04 3.21
C ILE A 140 -2.92 -8.32 3.12
N TRP A 141 -2.62 -9.19 2.17
CA TRP A 141 -3.37 -10.42 1.94
C TRP A 141 -3.07 -11.52 2.96
N LYS A 142 -1.94 -11.45 3.63
CA LYS A 142 -1.51 -12.47 4.60
C LYS A 142 -2.04 -12.24 6.00
N CYS A 143 -2.70 -11.14 6.25
CA CYS A 143 -3.14 -10.76 7.59
C CYS A 143 -4.52 -11.33 7.98
N TYR A 144 -5.18 -12.04 7.09
CA TYR A 144 -6.44 -12.71 7.43
C TYR A 144 -6.64 -14.02 6.69
#